data_26c56ffcc05f6452b101eb6b8107062b
#
_entry.id   26c56ffcc05f6452b101eb6b8107062b
#
_cell.length_a   1.000
_cell.length_b   1.000
_cell.length_c   1.000
_cell.angle_alpha   90.00
_cell.angle_beta   90.00
_cell.angle_gamma   90.00
#
_symmetry.space_group_name_H-M   'P 1'
#
loop_
_entity.id
_entity.type
_entity.pdbx_description
1 polymer ?
#
loop_
_entity_poly.entity_id
_entity_poly.type
_entity_poly.pdbx_seq_one_letter_code
_entity_poly.pdbx_strand_id
1 'polypeptide(L)'
;CGKPNEKTGVSVSDLDVHVADVKADITQFEPVVWEKTNASRKEWSKMIYSVIENEEPTMLETNVATDIHTFCPRYDSLTQSERLNFWGQFFAALAHPESGWDAAQSTLEPLKYFKHVDPITNQRVRSEGLLQLSYQDEKSHHLNCGFNWNRDRYLAPEDPRKSILNPYLNLRCGIKIMSRQLKDKKSLTLAENVYWSVLRTSDHKEEIRDIANMTKSLKICQ
;
A
#
# COMPACT_ATOMS: atom_id res chain seq x y z
N CYS A 1 -28.35 -37.99 19.34
CA CYS A 1 -27.51 -37.98 18.15
C CYS A 1 -27.63 -36.60 17.50
N GLY A 2 -26.74 -35.69 17.87
CA GLY A 2 -26.63 -34.40 17.24
C GLY A 2 -25.49 -34.41 16.23
N LYS A 3 -25.75 -34.02 14.99
CA LYS A 3 -24.73 -33.88 13.94
C LYS A 3 -23.86 -32.65 14.25
N PRO A 4 -22.55 -32.72 14.03
CA PRO A 4 -21.70 -31.56 14.11
C PRO A 4 -21.98 -30.64 12.90
N ASN A 5 -22.17 -29.36 13.16
CA ASN A 5 -22.34 -28.33 12.17
C ASN A 5 -21.01 -28.07 11.48
N GLU A 6 -20.86 -28.51 10.24
CA GLU A 6 -19.76 -28.11 9.37
C GLU A 6 -19.87 -26.62 9.05
N LYS A 7 -19.07 -25.81 9.69
CA LYS A 7 -18.78 -24.46 9.22
C LYS A 7 -17.70 -24.54 8.13
N THR A 8 -18.13 -24.82 6.93
CA THR A 8 -17.33 -24.57 5.71
C THR A 8 -17.44 -23.11 5.37
N GLY A 9 -16.35 -22.38 5.54
CA GLY A 9 -16.23 -21.01 5.10
C GLY A 9 -14.94 -20.44 5.64
N VAL A 10 -13.88 -20.41 4.83
CA VAL A 10 -12.69 -19.61 5.14
C VAL A 10 -13.10 -18.16 5.00
N SER A 11 -13.62 -17.61 6.06
CA SER A 11 -13.91 -16.20 6.17
C SER A 11 -12.59 -15.44 6.34
N VAL A 12 -12.33 -14.46 5.49
CA VAL A 12 -11.33 -13.40 5.67
C VAL A 12 -11.62 -12.60 6.97
N SER A 13 -12.64 -13.00 7.71
CA SER A 13 -13.30 -12.33 8.82
C SER A 13 -12.70 -12.55 10.21
N ASP A 14 -11.61 -13.32 10.35
CA ASP A 14 -10.99 -13.48 11.68
C ASP A 14 -10.26 -12.22 12.16
N LEU A 15 -10.14 -11.20 11.30
CA LEU A 15 -9.49 -9.93 11.63
C LEU A 15 -10.48 -8.84 12.03
N ASP A 16 -11.79 -9.07 11.93
CA ASP A 16 -12.84 -8.05 12.19
C ASP A 16 -12.54 -6.69 11.52
N VAL A 17 -12.07 -6.75 10.25
CA VAL A 17 -11.65 -5.58 9.49
C VAL A 17 -12.82 -5.07 8.67
N HIS A 18 -13.31 -3.89 9.01
CA HIS A 18 -14.33 -3.20 8.23
C HIS A 18 -13.69 -2.20 7.26
N VAL A 19 -13.94 -2.39 5.97
CA VAL A 19 -13.56 -1.44 4.92
C VAL A 19 -14.74 -0.50 4.69
N ALA A 20 -14.53 0.79 4.96
CA ALA A 20 -15.56 1.80 4.73
C ALA A 20 -15.93 1.92 3.24
N ASP A 21 -17.15 2.32 2.95
CA ASP A 21 -17.59 2.51 1.57
C ASP A 21 -16.80 3.64 0.87
N VAL A 22 -16.56 3.45 -0.42
CA VAL A 22 -16.00 4.49 -1.29
C VAL A 22 -17.14 5.46 -1.66
N LYS A 23 -16.93 6.75 -1.43
CA LYS A 23 -17.93 7.80 -1.67
C LYS A 23 -17.94 8.25 -3.13
N ALA A 24 -16.78 8.24 -3.80
CA ALA A 24 -16.66 8.59 -5.20
C ALA A 24 -17.39 7.58 -6.11
N ASP A 25 -17.92 8.06 -7.23
CA ASP A 25 -18.40 7.17 -8.30
C ASP A 25 -17.21 6.57 -9.05
N ILE A 26 -16.82 5.37 -8.63
CA ILE A 26 -15.68 4.63 -9.24
C ILE A 26 -16.04 3.94 -10.56
N THR A 27 -17.28 4.04 -11.05
CA THR A 27 -17.69 3.44 -12.33
C THR A 27 -17.00 4.10 -13.52
N GLN A 28 -16.58 5.34 -13.36
CA GLN A 28 -15.85 6.13 -14.36
C GLN A 28 -14.32 6.02 -14.24
N PHE A 29 -13.81 5.30 -13.26
CA PHE A 29 -12.37 5.16 -13.07
C PHE A 29 -11.75 4.25 -14.14
N GLU A 30 -10.59 4.66 -14.64
CA GLU A 30 -9.78 3.77 -15.45
C GLU A 30 -9.27 2.60 -14.60
N PRO A 31 -9.33 1.36 -15.12
CA PRO A 31 -8.71 0.23 -14.44
C PRO A 31 -7.20 0.47 -14.23
N VAL A 32 -6.74 0.31 -13.00
CA VAL A 32 -5.33 0.48 -12.67
C VAL A 32 -4.50 -0.74 -13.11
N VAL A 33 -3.17 -0.58 -13.14
CA VAL A 33 -2.26 -1.54 -13.79
C VAL A 33 -2.43 -2.99 -13.31
N TRP A 34 -2.63 -3.22 -12.03
CA TRP A 34 -2.82 -4.60 -11.51
C TRP A 34 -4.17 -5.21 -11.88
N GLU A 35 -5.22 -4.39 -12.10
CA GLU A 35 -6.53 -4.88 -12.56
C GLU A 35 -6.47 -5.39 -14.01
N LYS A 36 -5.62 -4.76 -14.83
CA LYS A 36 -5.40 -5.16 -16.24
C LYS A 36 -4.78 -6.56 -16.34
N THR A 37 -4.03 -6.98 -15.32
CA THR A 37 -3.42 -8.31 -15.25
C THR A 37 -4.28 -9.34 -14.53
N ASN A 38 -5.09 -8.90 -13.58
CA ASN A 38 -6.04 -9.74 -12.84
C ASN A 38 -7.21 -8.88 -12.33
N ALA A 39 -8.39 -9.08 -12.92
CA ALA A 39 -9.58 -8.30 -12.61
C ALA A 39 -10.02 -8.39 -11.12
N SER A 40 -9.71 -9.48 -10.42
CA SER A 40 -10.03 -9.63 -8.98
C SER A 40 -9.31 -8.60 -8.11
N ARG A 41 -8.18 -8.05 -8.57
CA ARG A 41 -7.42 -7.00 -7.86
C ARG A 41 -8.14 -5.65 -7.81
N LYS A 42 -9.28 -5.51 -8.48
CA LYS A 42 -10.17 -4.36 -8.33
C LYS A 42 -10.58 -4.13 -6.87
N GLU A 43 -10.67 -5.20 -6.08
CA GLU A 43 -10.96 -5.07 -4.65
C GLU A 43 -9.83 -4.35 -3.90
N TRP A 44 -8.57 -4.55 -4.28
CA TRP A 44 -7.44 -3.81 -3.72
C TRP A 44 -7.50 -2.32 -4.06
N SER A 45 -7.91 -1.98 -5.29
CA SER A 45 -8.11 -0.58 -5.70
C SER A 45 -9.20 0.08 -4.85
N LYS A 46 -10.31 -0.59 -4.61
CA LYS A 46 -11.38 -0.10 -3.74
C LYS A 46 -10.89 0.13 -2.30
N MET A 47 -10.03 -0.75 -1.78
CA MET A 47 -9.42 -0.57 -0.47
C MET A 47 -8.59 0.71 -0.39
N ILE A 48 -7.79 1.00 -1.43
CA ILE A 48 -7.02 2.26 -1.53
C ILE A 48 -7.96 3.46 -1.54
N TYR A 49 -8.98 3.43 -2.38
CA TYR A 49 -9.94 4.53 -2.50
C TYR A 49 -10.64 4.81 -1.17
N SER A 50 -11.10 3.75 -0.50
CA SER A 50 -11.74 3.83 0.81
C SER A 50 -10.83 4.49 1.85
N VAL A 51 -9.58 4.04 1.96
CA VAL A 51 -8.63 4.58 2.95
C VAL A 51 -8.32 6.05 2.67
N ILE A 52 -8.06 6.42 1.41
CA ILE A 52 -7.71 7.80 1.08
C ILE A 52 -8.89 8.73 1.36
N GLU A 53 -10.10 8.39 0.92
CA GLU A 53 -11.27 9.25 1.14
C GLU A 53 -11.67 9.39 2.61
N ASN A 54 -11.55 8.32 3.40
CA ASN A 54 -12.07 8.31 4.76
C ASN A 54 -10.99 8.59 5.82
N GLU A 55 -9.71 8.29 5.55
CA GLU A 55 -8.65 8.42 6.55
C GLU A 55 -7.57 9.44 6.15
N GLU A 56 -7.26 9.60 4.86
CA GLU A 56 -6.17 10.46 4.39
C GLU A 56 -6.59 11.42 3.25
N PRO A 57 -7.71 12.16 3.38
CA PRO A 57 -8.25 12.98 2.30
C PRO A 57 -7.34 14.12 1.83
N THR A 58 -6.35 14.51 2.65
CA THR A 58 -5.35 15.51 2.28
C THR A 58 -4.47 15.06 1.10
N MET A 59 -4.38 13.77 0.82
CA MET A 59 -3.70 13.25 -0.37
C MET A 59 -4.40 13.67 -1.67
N LEU A 60 -5.66 14.05 -1.61
CA LEU A 60 -6.46 14.49 -2.78
C LEU A 60 -6.36 16.00 -3.04
N GLU A 61 -5.56 16.73 -2.28
CA GLU A 61 -5.34 18.16 -2.49
C GLU A 61 -4.45 18.41 -3.72
N THR A 62 -4.59 19.60 -4.33
CA THR A 62 -3.63 20.11 -5.30
C THR A 62 -2.31 20.45 -4.59
N ASN A 63 -1.21 20.47 -5.32
CA ASN A 63 0.12 20.74 -4.77
C ASN A 63 0.52 19.82 -3.59
N VAL A 64 0.01 18.59 -3.60
CA VAL A 64 0.27 17.59 -2.53
C VAL A 64 1.75 17.24 -2.43
N ALA A 65 2.46 17.25 -3.57
CA ALA A 65 3.90 17.01 -3.66
C ALA A 65 4.53 17.86 -4.76
N THR A 66 5.75 18.33 -4.54
CA THR A 66 6.49 19.16 -5.49
C THR A 66 6.88 18.42 -6.77
N ASP A 67 7.01 17.10 -6.68
CA ASP A 67 7.38 16.21 -7.78
C ASP A 67 6.19 15.40 -8.37
N ILE A 68 4.95 15.75 -7.99
CA ILE A 68 3.75 15.04 -8.43
C ILE A 68 3.61 15.01 -9.96
N HIS A 69 4.03 16.07 -10.65
CA HIS A 69 3.94 16.19 -12.10
C HIS A 69 4.88 15.23 -12.86
N THR A 70 5.89 14.67 -12.18
CA THR A 70 6.70 13.58 -12.72
C THR A 70 5.84 12.32 -12.95
N PHE A 71 4.84 12.10 -12.09
CA PHE A 71 3.97 10.93 -12.09
C PHE A 71 2.63 11.19 -12.82
N CYS A 72 2.12 12.41 -12.76
CA CYS A 72 0.90 12.82 -13.46
C CYS A 72 0.99 14.30 -13.83
N PRO A 73 1.40 14.64 -15.08
CA PRO A 73 1.60 16.03 -15.50
C PRO A 73 0.40 16.96 -15.29
N ARG A 74 -0.81 16.41 -15.33
CA ARG A 74 -2.06 17.16 -15.19
C ARG A 74 -2.66 17.11 -13.78
N TYR A 75 -1.95 16.59 -12.77
CA TYR A 75 -2.48 16.32 -11.44
C TYR A 75 -3.29 17.48 -10.85
N ASP A 76 -2.78 18.71 -10.91
CA ASP A 76 -3.45 19.87 -10.31
C ASP A 76 -4.74 20.28 -11.03
N SER A 77 -4.90 19.90 -12.30
CA SER A 77 -6.13 20.13 -13.07
C SER A 77 -7.18 19.04 -12.93
N LEU A 78 -6.85 17.92 -12.29
CA LEU A 78 -7.76 16.82 -12.07
C LEU A 78 -8.84 17.18 -11.04
N THR A 79 -10.02 16.59 -11.17
CA THR A 79 -11.01 16.56 -10.11
C THR A 79 -10.53 15.71 -8.93
N GLN A 80 -11.14 15.88 -7.78
CA GLN A 80 -10.82 15.07 -6.60
C GLN A 80 -11.00 13.56 -6.86
N SER A 81 -12.03 13.19 -7.61
CA SER A 81 -12.29 11.81 -8.01
C SER A 81 -11.22 11.26 -8.94
N GLU A 82 -10.75 12.04 -9.91
CA GLU A 82 -9.66 11.65 -10.81
C GLU A 82 -8.33 11.51 -10.05
N ARG A 83 -8.06 12.39 -9.06
CA ARG A 83 -6.88 12.23 -8.19
C ARG A 83 -6.96 10.94 -7.37
N LEU A 84 -8.14 10.54 -6.94
CA LEU A 84 -8.33 9.25 -6.26
C LEU A 84 -7.96 8.07 -7.19
N ASN A 85 -8.39 8.10 -8.45
CA ASN A 85 -8.00 7.09 -9.45
C ASN A 85 -6.47 7.10 -9.70
N PHE A 86 -5.85 8.28 -9.77
CA PHE A 86 -4.39 8.41 -9.85
C PHE A 86 -3.70 7.72 -8.67
N TRP A 87 -4.16 7.93 -7.44
CA TRP A 87 -3.55 7.29 -6.26
C TRP A 87 -3.70 5.77 -6.27
N GLY A 88 -4.83 5.25 -6.76
CA GLY A 88 -4.97 3.81 -7.01
C GLY A 88 -3.90 3.28 -7.96
N GLN A 89 -3.66 3.98 -9.07
CA GLN A 89 -2.60 3.65 -10.03
C GLN A 89 -1.21 3.77 -9.42
N PHE A 90 -0.96 4.82 -8.61
CA PHE A 90 0.34 5.03 -7.97
C PHE A 90 0.70 3.88 -7.02
N PHE A 91 -0.21 3.49 -6.14
CA PHE A 91 0.05 2.37 -5.22
C PHE A 91 0.13 1.03 -5.94
N ALA A 92 -0.64 0.82 -7.00
CA ALA A 92 -0.52 -0.36 -7.84
C ALA A 92 0.85 -0.42 -8.54
N ALA A 93 1.35 0.72 -9.04
CA ALA A 93 2.66 0.83 -9.66
C ALA A 93 3.80 0.64 -8.64
N LEU A 94 3.66 1.21 -7.43
CA LEU A 94 4.62 1.05 -6.33
C LEU A 94 4.72 -0.41 -5.87
N ALA A 95 3.59 -1.10 -5.74
CA ALA A 95 3.55 -2.50 -5.32
C ALA A 95 4.22 -3.47 -6.32
N HIS A 96 4.41 -3.07 -7.58
CA HIS A 96 5.02 -3.92 -8.58
C HIS A 96 6.49 -4.25 -8.27
N PRO A 97 7.40 -3.28 -8.09
CA PRO A 97 8.79 -3.58 -7.72
C PRO A 97 8.91 -4.13 -6.29
N GLU A 98 7.97 -3.84 -5.39
CA GLU A 98 8.01 -4.30 -4.01
C GLU A 98 7.67 -5.79 -3.87
N SER A 99 6.55 -6.23 -4.40
CA SER A 99 6.04 -7.61 -4.19
C SER A 99 5.68 -8.35 -5.49
N GLY A 100 5.78 -7.73 -6.66
CA GLY A 100 5.23 -8.29 -7.88
C GLY A 100 3.70 -8.49 -7.81
N TRP A 101 3.02 -7.74 -6.95
CA TRP A 101 1.59 -7.90 -6.65
C TRP A 101 1.26 -9.23 -5.96
N ASP A 102 2.18 -9.80 -5.20
CA ASP A 102 1.93 -10.94 -4.32
C ASP A 102 1.64 -10.44 -2.89
N ALA A 103 0.39 -10.59 -2.46
CA ALA A 103 -0.03 -10.18 -1.13
C ALA A 103 0.59 -11.01 0.01
N ALA A 104 1.06 -12.22 -0.29
CA ALA A 104 1.70 -13.10 0.67
C ALA A 104 3.24 -13.02 0.68
N GLN A 105 3.82 -12.13 -0.15
CA GLN A 105 5.27 -11.95 -0.21
C GLN A 105 5.83 -11.61 1.17
N SER A 106 6.87 -12.34 1.60
CA SER A 106 7.56 -12.13 2.87
C SER A 106 9.06 -12.31 2.70
N THR A 107 9.80 -11.22 2.79
CA THR A 107 11.25 -11.18 2.55
C THR A 107 12.00 -10.94 3.85
N LEU A 108 12.95 -11.82 4.19
CA LEU A 108 13.85 -11.60 5.32
C LEU A 108 14.93 -10.60 4.91
N GLU A 109 14.96 -9.45 5.59
CA GLU A 109 15.87 -8.37 5.23
C GLU A 109 17.35 -8.73 5.50
N PRO A 110 18.27 -8.39 4.59
CA PRO A 110 19.69 -8.59 4.80
C PRO A 110 20.22 -7.76 5.99
N LEU A 111 21.07 -8.39 6.84
CA LEU A 111 21.69 -7.71 7.99
C LEU A 111 22.53 -6.48 7.61
N LYS A 112 23.03 -6.42 6.37
CA LYS A 112 23.76 -5.24 5.89
C LYS A 112 22.90 -3.97 5.80
N TYR A 113 21.58 -4.10 5.64
CA TYR A 113 20.64 -2.99 5.58
C TYR A 113 19.92 -2.78 6.91
N PHE A 114 19.56 -3.87 7.60
CA PHE A 114 18.85 -3.84 8.87
C PHE A 114 19.69 -4.52 9.96
N LYS A 115 20.50 -3.71 10.66
CA LYS A 115 21.40 -4.18 11.72
C LYS A 115 20.70 -4.38 13.08
N HIS A 116 19.44 -4.01 13.18
CA HIS A 116 18.63 -4.14 14.39
C HIS A 116 17.56 -5.22 14.21
N VAL A 117 17.00 -5.67 15.30
CA VAL A 117 15.79 -6.49 15.32
C VAL A 117 14.56 -5.59 15.28
N ASP A 118 13.47 -6.09 14.71
CA ASP A 118 12.17 -5.43 14.79
C ASP A 118 11.72 -5.39 16.26
N PRO A 119 11.46 -4.21 16.85
CA PRO A 119 11.13 -4.07 18.27
C PRO A 119 9.75 -4.63 18.66
N ILE A 120 8.90 -4.92 17.67
CA ILE A 120 7.59 -5.56 17.91
C ILE A 120 7.75 -7.08 17.99
N THR A 121 8.49 -7.65 17.04
CA THR A 121 8.61 -9.09 16.90
C THR A 121 9.78 -9.67 17.70
N ASN A 122 10.75 -8.83 18.05
CA ASN A 122 12.06 -9.21 18.60
C ASN A 122 12.81 -10.21 17.70
N GLN A 123 12.58 -10.13 16.39
CA GLN A 123 13.19 -10.96 15.35
C GLN A 123 13.86 -10.07 14.30
N ARG A 124 14.60 -10.71 13.38
CA ARG A 124 15.12 -9.99 12.22
C ARG A 124 13.98 -9.35 11.44
N VAL A 125 14.20 -8.13 10.95
CA VAL A 125 13.22 -7.41 10.15
C VAL A 125 12.82 -8.22 8.92
N ARG A 126 11.52 -8.28 8.66
CA ARG A 126 10.93 -8.78 7.42
C ARG A 126 10.14 -7.68 6.75
N SER A 127 10.22 -7.66 5.42
CA SER A 127 9.37 -6.84 4.58
C SER A 127 8.26 -7.72 4.01
N GLU A 128 6.99 -7.35 4.23
CA GLU A 128 5.87 -8.26 4.05
C GLU A 128 4.69 -7.59 3.34
N GLY A 129 3.98 -8.37 2.54
CA GLY A 129 2.77 -7.99 1.85
C GLY A 129 2.99 -7.12 0.61
N LEU A 130 1.90 -6.56 0.08
CA LEU A 130 1.89 -5.81 -1.18
C LEU A 130 2.91 -4.66 -1.23
N LEU A 131 3.07 -3.93 -0.13
CA LEU A 131 3.95 -2.76 -0.03
C LEU A 131 5.20 -3.03 0.80
N GLN A 132 5.52 -4.28 1.10
CA GLN A 132 6.72 -4.72 1.80
C GLN A 132 6.95 -3.94 3.11
N LEU A 133 5.97 -4.01 4.00
CA LEU A 133 5.97 -3.36 5.30
C LEU A 133 6.51 -4.29 6.40
N SER A 134 6.81 -3.75 7.58
CA SER A 134 7.26 -4.52 8.74
C SER A 134 6.39 -4.25 9.97
N TYR A 135 6.40 -5.16 10.95
CA TYR A 135 5.62 -4.97 12.19
C TYR A 135 6.07 -3.73 12.98
N GLN A 136 7.34 -3.33 12.88
CA GLN A 136 7.83 -2.12 13.53
C GLN A 136 7.14 -0.83 13.06
N ASP A 137 6.54 -0.83 11.85
CA ASP A 137 5.82 0.32 11.31
C ASP A 137 4.59 0.68 12.15
N GLU A 138 3.96 -0.31 12.77
CA GLU A 138 2.86 -0.11 13.71
C GLU A 138 3.27 0.87 14.83
N LYS A 139 4.51 0.78 15.32
CA LYS A 139 5.02 1.55 16.45
C LYS A 139 5.82 2.79 16.04
N SER A 140 6.63 2.68 15.00
CA SER A 140 7.61 3.69 14.60
C SER A 140 6.98 5.03 14.26
N HIS A 141 5.73 5.03 13.82
CA HIS A 141 5.05 6.22 13.31
C HIS A 141 3.69 6.48 13.96
N HIS A 142 3.30 5.70 14.96
CA HIS A 142 1.96 5.75 15.57
C HIS A 142 0.82 5.68 14.54
N LEU A 143 1.02 4.86 13.49
CA LEU A 143 0.13 4.83 12.32
C LEU A 143 -1.15 4.03 12.57
N ASN A 144 -1.16 3.18 13.61
CA ASN A 144 -2.27 2.27 13.88
C ASN A 144 -2.67 1.48 12.63
N CYS A 145 -1.69 0.72 12.10
CA CYS A 145 -1.85 -0.09 10.90
C CYS A 145 -2.83 -1.25 11.10
N GLY A 146 -2.97 -1.73 12.33
CA GLY A 146 -3.82 -2.87 12.67
C GLY A 146 -3.08 -4.21 12.62
N PHE A 147 -1.75 -4.20 12.56
CA PHE A 147 -0.95 -5.43 12.59
C PHE A 147 -0.95 -6.05 13.99
N ASN A 148 -1.15 -7.36 14.07
CA ASN A 148 -1.26 -8.09 15.33
C ASN A 148 -0.21 -9.21 15.44
N TRP A 149 1.01 -8.85 15.87
CA TRP A 149 2.09 -9.81 16.05
C TRP A 149 1.77 -10.90 17.08
N ASN A 150 1.07 -10.56 18.16
CA ASN A 150 0.72 -11.55 19.19
C ASN A 150 -0.08 -12.73 18.65
N ARG A 151 -0.91 -12.48 17.65
CA ARG A 151 -1.66 -13.49 16.92
C ARG A 151 -0.78 -14.15 15.84
N ASP A 152 -0.08 -13.32 15.05
CA ASP A 152 0.57 -13.74 13.82
C ASP A 152 1.88 -14.52 14.05
N ARG A 153 2.50 -14.37 15.21
CA ARG A 153 3.79 -15.04 15.56
C ARG A 153 3.78 -16.56 15.51
N TYR A 154 2.61 -17.18 15.50
CA TYR A 154 2.44 -18.63 15.40
C TYR A 154 2.19 -19.11 13.97
N LEU A 155 2.15 -18.20 13.00
CA LEU A 155 1.90 -18.49 11.60
C LEU A 155 3.22 -18.50 10.81
N ALA A 156 3.23 -19.24 9.71
CA ALA A 156 4.38 -19.23 8.78
C ALA A 156 4.58 -17.83 8.17
N PRO A 157 5.80 -17.49 7.71
CA PRO A 157 6.09 -16.17 7.14
C PRO A 157 5.11 -15.75 6.04
N GLU A 158 4.78 -16.62 5.11
CA GLU A 158 3.87 -16.37 3.98
C GLU A 158 2.42 -16.81 4.23
N ASP A 159 2.04 -17.09 5.49
CA ASP A 159 0.68 -17.48 5.80
C ASP A 159 -0.30 -16.31 5.59
N PRO A 160 -1.25 -16.42 4.63
CA PRO A 160 -2.14 -15.31 4.27
C PRO A 160 -3.09 -14.88 5.40
N ARG A 161 -3.17 -15.66 6.49
CA ARG A 161 -3.95 -15.30 7.68
C ARG A 161 -3.25 -14.26 8.57
N LYS A 162 -1.96 -13.97 8.33
CA LYS A 162 -1.24 -12.90 9.06
C LYS A 162 -1.89 -11.55 8.78
N SER A 163 -2.03 -10.74 9.80
CA SER A 163 -2.60 -9.40 9.68
C SER A 163 -1.81 -8.49 8.73
N ILE A 164 -0.47 -8.58 8.77
CA ILE A 164 0.40 -7.79 7.89
C ILE A 164 0.28 -8.18 6.40
N LEU A 165 -0.13 -9.42 6.10
CA LEU A 165 -0.37 -9.91 4.75
C LEU A 165 -1.81 -9.68 4.27
N ASN A 166 -2.70 -9.20 5.15
CA ASN A 166 -4.04 -8.79 4.73
C ASN A 166 -3.93 -7.57 3.80
N PRO A 167 -4.44 -7.64 2.56
CA PRO A 167 -4.28 -6.57 1.58
C PRO A 167 -4.77 -5.21 2.09
N TYR A 168 -5.92 -5.18 2.78
CA TYR A 168 -6.46 -3.92 3.31
C TYR A 168 -5.54 -3.31 4.37
N LEU A 169 -5.10 -4.08 5.36
CA LEU A 169 -4.24 -3.57 6.43
C LEU A 169 -2.88 -3.13 5.90
N ASN A 170 -2.31 -3.89 4.96
CA ASN A 170 -1.03 -3.57 4.33
C ASN A 170 -1.13 -2.28 3.50
N LEU A 171 -2.14 -2.17 2.63
CA LEU A 171 -2.38 -0.95 1.83
C LEU A 171 -2.69 0.25 2.74
N ARG A 172 -3.55 0.08 3.75
CA ARG A 172 -3.89 1.14 4.71
C ARG A 172 -2.66 1.69 5.41
N CYS A 173 -1.79 0.82 5.89
CA CYS A 173 -0.54 1.22 6.53
C CYS A 173 0.37 1.98 5.57
N GLY A 174 0.60 1.46 4.36
CA GLY A 174 1.43 2.11 3.35
C GLY A 174 0.88 3.47 2.91
N ILE A 175 -0.44 3.61 2.76
CA ILE A 175 -1.07 4.89 2.46
C ILE A 175 -0.79 5.91 3.57
N LYS A 176 -0.89 5.52 4.84
CA LYS A 176 -0.58 6.39 5.99
C LYS A 176 0.89 6.79 6.02
N ILE A 177 1.81 5.87 5.70
CA ILE A 177 3.24 6.17 5.58
C ILE A 177 3.46 7.23 4.50
N MET A 178 2.89 7.03 3.30
CA MET A 178 3.00 7.99 2.20
C MET A 178 2.36 9.34 2.56
N SER A 179 1.17 9.34 3.13
CA SER A 179 0.49 10.58 3.55
C SER A 179 1.36 11.38 4.54
N ARG A 180 1.99 10.71 5.49
CA ARG A 180 2.92 11.35 6.42
C ARG A 180 4.14 11.92 5.69
N GLN A 181 4.76 11.16 4.78
CA GLN A 181 5.87 11.67 3.97
C GLN A 181 5.47 12.93 3.20
N LEU A 182 4.29 12.94 2.59
CA LEU A 182 3.78 14.09 1.85
C LEU A 182 3.54 15.31 2.77
N LYS A 183 3.00 15.11 3.97
CA LYS A 183 2.82 16.17 4.96
C LYS A 183 4.15 16.78 5.41
N ASP A 184 5.14 15.93 5.66
CA ASP A 184 6.43 16.33 6.25
C ASP A 184 7.43 16.84 5.19
N LYS A 185 7.46 16.23 4.01
CA LYS A 185 8.51 16.44 2.99
C LYS A 185 7.99 17.07 1.70
N LYS A 186 6.68 17.07 1.46
CA LYS A 186 6.06 17.58 0.22
C LYS A 186 6.65 16.96 -1.04
N SER A 187 7.06 15.70 -0.99
CA SER A 187 7.67 14.98 -2.12
C SER A 187 7.39 13.49 -2.06
N LEU A 188 7.15 12.87 -3.22
CA LEU A 188 7.02 11.43 -3.39
C LEU A 188 8.39 10.74 -3.38
N THR A 189 9.39 11.39 -3.97
CA THR A 189 10.75 10.87 -4.10
C THR A 189 11.72 11.74 -3.31
N LEU A 190 12.75 11.13 -2.73
CA LEU A 190 13.80 11.83 -1.99
C LEU A 190 15.16 11.20 -2.34
N ALA A 191 16.25 11.97 -2.18
CA ALA A 191 17.58 11.43 -2.34
C ALA A 191 17.91 10.35 -1.29
N GLU A 192 17.43 10.58 -0.06
CA GLU A 192 17.58 9.68 1.10
C GLU A 192 16.34 9.79 2.00
N ASN A 193 16.24 8.92 3.00
CA ASN A 193 15.19 8.96 4.03
C ASN A 193 13.75 8.89 3.47
N VAL A 194 13.59 8.13 2.41
CA VAL A 194 12.30 7.70 1.86
C VAL A 194 12.00 6.28 2.37
N TYR A 195 10.75 5.97 2.63
CA TYR A 195 10.37 4.66 3.15
C TYR A 195 10.69 3.54 2.14
N TRP A 196 10.15 3.64 0.93
CA TRP A 196 10.42 2.68 -0.14
C TRP A 196 11.69 3.06 -0.89
N SER A 197 12.68 2.19 -0.87
CA SER A 197 13.96 2.43 -1.56
C SER A 197 13.78 2.69 -3.06
N VAL A 198 12.78 2.08 -3.68
CA VAL A 198 12.43 2.28 -5.11
C VAL A 198 12.02 3.71 -5.46
N LEU A 199 11.74 4.56 -4.45
CA LEU A 199 11.47 6.00 -4.62
C LEU A 199 12.69 6.88 -4.29
N ARG A 200 13.87 6.28 -4.11
CA ARG A 200 15.11 7.00 -3.81
C ARG A 200 15.80 7.47 -5.08
N THR A 201 15.96 8.78 -5.21
CA THR A 201 16.53 9.40 -6.43
C THR A 201 18.03 9.21 -6.57
N SER A 202 18.75 8.86 -5.49
CA SER A 202 20.20 8.62 -5.54
C SER A 202 20.57 7.37 -6.32
N ASP A 203 19.77 6.29 -6.24
CA ASP A 203 20.15 4.95 -6.72
C ASP A 203 19.04 4.16 -7.43
N HIS A 204 17.76 4.64 -7.42
CA HIS A 204 16.60 3.95 -8.00
C HIS A 204 15.88 4.74 -9.12
N LYS A 205 16.66 5.38 -10.00
CA LYS A 205 16.10 6.23 -11.08
C LYS A 205 15.29 5.44 -12.11
N GLU A 206 15.62 4.18 -12.33
CA GLU A 206 14.89 3.33 -13.28
C GLU A 206 13.54 2.92 -12.72
N GLU A 207 13.48 2.50 -11.46
CA GLU A 207 12.23 2.15 -10.78
C GLU A 207 11.28 3.36 -10.69
N ILE A 208 11.81 4.54 -10.36
CA ILE A 208 11.04 5.78 -10.36
C ILE A 208 10.47 6.07 -11.75
N ARG A 209 11.28 5.92 -12.81
CA ARG A 209 10.83 6.11 -14.19
C ARG A 209 9.73 5.11 -14.56
N ASP A 210 9.88 3.85 -14.16
CA ASP A 210 8.91 2.81 -14.49
C ASP A 210 7.57 3.04 -13.74
N ILE A 211 7.62 3.42 -12.45
CA ILE A 211 6.43 3.84 -11.69
C ILE A 211 5.78 5.05 -12.35
N ALA A 212 6.57 6.07 -12.74
CA ALA A 212 6.06 7.26 -13.42
C ALA A 212 5.44 6.92 -14.79
N ASN A 213 6.01 6.00 -15.55
CA ASN A 213 5.43 5.55 -16.81
C ASN A 213 4.09 4.83 -16.60
N MET A 214 4.00 3.98 -15.57
CA MET A 214 2.74 3.34 -15.21
C MET A 214 1.67 4.37 -14.82
N THR A 215 2.00 5.36 -14.00
CA THR A 215 1.02 6.38 -13.58
C THR A 215 0.59 7.27 -14.75
N LYS A 216 1.51 7.69 -15.60
CA LYS A 216 1.22 8.49 -16.81
C LYS A 216 0.44 7.72 -17.89
N SER A 217 0.32 6.40 -17.77
CA SER A 217 -0.50 5.62 -18.68
C SER A 217 -2.00 5.84 -18.51
N LEU A 218 -2.44 6.39 -17.39
CA LEU A 218 -3.82 6.83 -17.21
C LEU A 218 -4.11 8.02 -18.13
N LYS A 219 -5.24 7.99 -18.85
CA LYS A 219 -5.66 9.07 -19.77
C LYS A 219 -5.80 10.41 -19.04
N ILE A 220 -6.25 10.37 -17.78
CA ILE A 220 -6.40 11.57 -16.95
C ILE A 220 -5.06 12.29 -16.71
N CYS A 221 -3.93 11.59 -16.80
CA CYS A 221 -2.59 12.15 -16.61
C CYS A 221 -1.91 12.62 -17.91
N GLN A 222 -2.52 12.35 -19.10
CA GLN A 222 -1.97 12.68 -20.42
C GLN A 222 -2.35 14.08 -20.92
#